data_b7a64b14c410f752a8f31b3b9d0ced1e
#
_entry.id   b7a64b14c410f752a8f31b3b9d0ced1e
#
_cell.length_a   1.000
_cell.length_b   1.000
_cell.length_c   1.000
_cell.angle_alpha   90.00
_cell.angle_beta   90.00
_cell.angle_gamma   90.00
#
_symmetry.space_group_name_H-M   'P 1'
#
loop_
_entity.id
_entity.type
_entity.pdbx_description
1 polymer ?
#
loop_
_entity_poly.entity_id
_entity_poly.type
_entity_poly.pdbx_seq_one_letter_code
_entity_poly.pdbx_strand_id
1 'polypeptide(L)'
;MKLVLLVEDEYGNAEVLQLLLEAEGYRVVHAPNGREALTLLSGEKPALILSDFMMPHMTGGELGQAVRNTPALKDVPFVLLSGTEEAVVRQAFDDYDAFVSKPFAVESMLSLVALLVARGRQKSVLATDPQRSDEMDFSLRQLLRGIDIPPG
;
A
#
# COMPACT_ATOMS: atom_id res chain seq x y z
N MET A 1 -15.76 -10.72 2.47
CA MET A 1 -15.07 -9.47 2.13
C MET A 1 -13.58 -9.60 2.38
N LYS A 2 -12.79 -9.04 1.51
CA LYS A 2 -11.33 -9.03 1.70
C LYS A 2 -10.96 -8.01 2.77
N LEU A 3 -10.00 -8.36 3.60
CA LEU A 3 -9.53 -7.49 4.68
C LEU A 3 -8.36 -6.63 4.20
N VAL A 4 -8.47 -5.33 4.41
CA VAL A 4 -7.37 -4.39 4.21
C VAL A 4 -6.96 -3.85 5.58
N LEU A 5 -5.67 -3.95 5.88
CA LEU A 5 -5.10 -3.32 7.08
C LEU A 5 -4.61 -1.94 6.67
N LEU A 6 -5.20 -0.93 7.28
CA LEU A 6 -4.83 0.47 7.05
C LEU A 6 -4.00 0.96 8.22
N VAL A 7 -2.78 1.40 7.95
CA VAL A 7 -1.86 1.89 8.98
C VAL A 7 -1.62 3.37 8.74
N GLU A 8 -2.19 4.20 9.59
CA GLU A 8 -2.16 5.66 9.46
C GLU A 8 -2.26 6.27 10.84
N ASP A 9 -1.32 7.15 11.19
CA ASP A 9 -1.28 7.76 12.51
C ASP A 9 -2.20 8.98 12.64
N GLU A 10 -2.61 9.58 11.53
CA GLU A 10 -3.48 10.75 11.55
C GLU A 10 -4.93 10.29 11.36
N TYR A 11 -5.75 10.47 12.40
CA TYR A 11 -7.11 9.91 12.42
C TYR A 11 -8.03 10.45 11.33
N GLY A 12 -7.90 11.72 10.98
CA GLY A 12 -8.72 12.30 9.90
C GLY A 12 -8.45 11.63 8.55
N ASN A 13 -7.18 11.42 8.25
CA ASN A 13 -6.78 10.72 7.03
C ASN A 13 -7.23 9.26 7.06
N ALA A 14 -7.06 8.61 8.20
CA ALA A 14 -7.48 7.22 8.37
C ALA A 14 -8.98 7.05 8.15
N GLU A 15 -9.77 7.95 8.72
CA GLU A 15 -11.23 7.90 8.58
C GLU A 15 -11.67 8.01 7.13
N VAL A 16 -11.08 8.96 6.39
CA VAL A 16 -11.41 9.13 4.97
C VAL A 16 -11.02 7.89 4.17
N LEU A 17 -9.81 7.40 4.36
CA LEU A 17 -9.33 6.22 3.64
C LEU A 17 -10.19 4.98 3.98
N GLN A 18 -10.54 4.82 5.23
CA GLN A 18 -11.39 3.71 5.65
C GLN A 18 -12.74 3.75 4.95
N LEU A 19 -13.38 4.92 4.93
CA LEU A 19 -14.67 5.08 4.27
C LEU A 19 -14.58 4.78 2.77
N LEU A 20 -13.52 5.26 2.11
CA LEU A 20 -13.32 5.02 0.70
C LEU A 20 -13.13 3.53 0.39
N LEU A 21 -12.32 2.85 1.20
CA LEU A 21 -12.08 1.42 1.01
C LEU A 21 -13.32 0.59 1.33
N GLU A 22 -14.05 0.93 2.38
CA GLU A 22 -15.28 0.23 2.72
C GLU A 22 -16.35 0.39 1.64
N ALA A 23 -16.40 1.55 1.00
CA ALA A 23 -17.32 1.78 -0.11
C ALA A 23 -17.01 0.87 -1.31
N GLU A 24 -15.77 0.42 -1.44
CA GLU A 24 -15.37 -0.53 -2.48
C GLU A 24 -15.60 -1.99 -2.09
N GLY A 25 -16.14 -2.24 -0.91
CA GLY A 25 -16.49 -3.58 -0.48
C GLY A 25 -15.46 -4.28 0.40
N TYR A 26 -14.42 -3.56 0.83
CA TYR A 26 -13.43 -4.15 1.73
C TYR A 26 -13.86 -4.05 3.18
N ARG A 27 -13.41 -5.03 3.97
CA ARG A 27 -13.43 -4.90 5.42
C ARG A 27 -12.11 -4.23 5.79
N VAL A 28 -12.17 -3.16 6.56
CA VAL A 28 -10.99 -2.38 6.90
C VAL A 28 -10.76 -2.41 8.39
N VAL A 29 -9.53 -2.71 8.80
CA VAL A 29 -9.09 -2.58 10.17
C VAL A 29 -8.01 -1.50 10.18
N HIS A 30 -8.14 -0.54 11.08
CA HIS A 30 -7.22 0.58 11.20
C HIS A 30 -6.27 0.37 12.38
N ALA A 31 -4.98 0.52 12.10
CA ALA A 31 -3.93 0.60 13.12
C ALA A 31 -3.33 2.00 13.09
N PRO A 32 -3.24 2.69 14.24
CA PRO A 32 -2.68 4.05 14.27
C PRO A 32 -1.16 4.10 14.19
N ASN A 33 -0.48 2.96 14.30
CA ASN A 33 0.97 2.91 14.22
C ASN A 33 1.42 1.48 13.85
N GLY A 34 2.71 1.36 13.55
CA GLY A 34 3.26 0.07 13.11
C GLY A 34 3.21 -1.01 14.19
N ARG A 35 3.37 -0.63 15.45
CA ARG A 35 3.33 -1.59 16.56
C ARG A 35 1.96 -2.23 16.70
N GLU A 36 0.91 -1.41 16.65
CA GLU A 36 -0.46 -1.94 16.69
C GLU A 36 -0.79 -2.75 15.44
N ALA A 37 -0.23 -2.34 14.29
CA ALA A 37 -0.38 -3.11 13.06
C ALA A 37 0.18 -4.52 13.23
N LEU A 38 1.38 -4.65 13.81
CA LEU A 38 1.97 -5.97 14.04
C LEU A 38 1.13 -6.82 15.00
N THR A 39 0.54 -6.20 16.02
CA THR A 39 -0.35 -6.89 16.94
C THR A 39 -1.56 -7.45 16.20
N LEU A 40 -2.17 -6.63 15.34
CA LEU A 40 -3.33 -7.06 14.56
C LEU A 40 -2.96 -8.17 13.57
N LEU A 41 -1.77 -8.08 12.97
CA LEU A 41 -1.28 -9.08 12.02
C LEU A 41 -1.01 -10.44 12.66
N SER A 42 -0.79 -10.48 13.96
CA SER A 42 -0.62 -11.76 14.67
C SER A 42 -1.95 -12.51 14.81
N GLY A 43 -3.06 -11.82 14.65
CA GLY A 43 -4.40 -12.43 14.80
C GLY A 43 -5.09 -12.73 13.48
N GLU A 44 -4.85 -11.92 12.46
CA GLU A 44 -5.54 -12.10 11.19
C GLU A 44 -4.66 -11.62 10.03
N LYS A 45 -4.59 -12.41 8.98
CA LYS A 45 -3.83 -12.09 7.77
C LYS A 45 -4.70 -11.28 6.81
N PRO A 46 -4.31 -10.04 6.48
CA PRO A 46 -5.07 -9.24 5.51
C PRO A 46 -4.76 -9.65 4.08
N ALA A 47 -5.62 -9.23 3.16
CA ALA A 47 -5.38 -9.37 1.73
C ALA A 47 -4.40 -8.30 1.23
N LEU A 48 -4.25 -7.19 1.97
CA LEU A 48 -3.36 -6.09 1.59
C LEU A 48 -3.11 -5.20 2.80
N ILE A 49 -1.91 -4.65 2.87
CA ILE A 49 -1.56 -3.63 3.85
C ILE A 49 -1.36 -2.31 3.11
N LEU A 50 -2.07 -1.28 3.54
CA LEU A 50 -1.93 0.09 3.05
C LEU A 50 -1.39 0.92 4.20
N SER A 51 -0.13 1.36 4.10
CA SER A 51 0.54 2.02 5.22
C SER A 51 1.15 3.34 4.81
N ASP A 52 0.97 4.33 5.66
CA ASP A 52 1.74 5.56 5.57
C ASP A 52 3.21 5.24 5.88
N PHE A 53 4.14 5.99 5.28
CA PHE A 53 5.57 5.81 5.55
C PHE A 53 5.97 6.52 6.84
N MET A 54 5.63 7.80 6.96
CA MET A 54 6.02 8.62 8.11
C MET A 54 5.04 8.45 9.25
N MET A 55 5.46 7.68 10.26
CA MET A 55 4.68 7.44 11.47
C MET A 55 5.59 7.51 12.69
N PRO A 56 5.06 7.89 13.87
CA PRO A 56 5.85 7.89 15.10
C PRO A 56 6.29 6.46 15.46
N HIS A 57 7.46 6.35 16.06
CA HIS A 57 8.04 5.12 16.64
C HIS A 57 8.44 4.05 15.64
N MET A 58 7.65 3.80 14.60
CA MET A 58 7.97 2.82 13.57
C MET A 58 7.51 3.36 12.22
N THR A 59 8.43 3.49 11.27
CA THR A 59 8.08 3.93 9.92
C THR A 59 7.35 2.82 9.17
N GLY A 60 6.66 3.19 8.08
CA GLY A 60 6.08 2.21 7.19
C GLY A 60 7.11 1.27 6.58
N GLY A 61 8.34 1.75 6.40
CA GLY A 61 9.44 0.90 5.93
C GLY A 61 9.84 -0.15 6.95
N GLU A 62 9.93 0.23 8.21
CA GLU A 62 10.22 -0.72 9.27
C GLU A 62 9.11 -1.75 9.43
N LEU A 63 7.85 -1.30 9.32
CA LEU A 63 6.71 -2.21 9.34
C LEU A 63 6.77 -3.18 8.16
N GLY A 64 7.04 -2.68 6.97
CA GLY A 64 7.16 -3.51 5.77
C GLY A 64 8.25 -4.57 5.91
N GLN A 65 9.39 -4.18 6.46
CA GLN A 65 10.48 -5.13 6.69
C GLN A 65 10.06 -6.23 7.68
N ALA A 66 9.36 -5.86 8.75
CA ALA A 66 8.85 -6.82 9.71
C ALA A 66 7.87 -7.81 9.06
N VAL A 67 7.01 -7.31 8.19
CA VAL A 67 6.06 -8.14 7.44
C VAL A 67 6.82 -9.12 6.53
N ARG A 68 7.82 -8.65 5.80
CA ARG A 68 8.61 -9.50 4.90
C ARG A 68 9.42 -10.55 5.67
N ASN A 69 9.82 -10.24 6.89
CA ASN A 69 10.56 -11.18 7.74
C ASN A 69 9.66 -12.19 8.45
N THR A 70 8.36 -12.06 8.35
CA THR A 70 7.40 -12.99 8.95
C THR A 70 6.90 -13.95 7.87
N PRO A 71 7.27 -15.24 7.93
CA PRO A 71 6.94 -16.19 6.85
C PRO A 71 5.46 -16.24 6.50
N ALA A 72 4.57 -16.13 7.49
CA ALA A 72 3.13 -16.17 7.25
C ALA A 72 2.61 -14.94 6.51
N LEU A 73 3.36 -13.84 6.50
CA LEU A 73 2.92 -12.54 5.98
C LEU A 73 3.72 -12.08 4.77
N LYS A 74 4.79 -12.78 4.42
CA LYS A 74 5.72 -12.31 3.39
C LYS A 74 5.10 -12.17 2.00
N ASP A 75 3.96 -12.79 1.77
CA ASP A 75 3.25 -12.73 0.49
C ASP A 75 2.11 -11.72 0.46
N VAL A 76 1.91 -10.98 1.55
CA VAL A 76 0.86 -9.95 1.62
C VAL A 76 1.29 -8.72 0.82
N PRO A 77 0.47 -8.24 -0.13
CA PRO A 77 0.78 -7.00 -0.83
C PRO A 77 0.89 -5.82 0.12
N PHE A 78 1.90 -5.00 -0.10
CA PHE A 78 2.22 -3.86 0.77
C PHE A 78 2.28 -2.59 -0.07
N VAL A 79 1.41 -1.64 0.24
CA VAL A 79 1.35 -0.35 -0.45
C VAL A 79 1.79 0.75 0.51
N LEU A 80 2.78 1.54 0.10
CA LEU A 80 3.24 2.69 0.86
C LEU A 80 2.59 3.96 0.34
N LEU A 81 2.09 4.77 1.27
CA LEU A 81 1.64 6.13 1.01
C LEU A 81 2.69 7.08 1.60
N SER A 82 3.17 8.03 0.83
CA SER A 82 4.24 8.90 1.34
C SER A 82 4.27 10.25 0.65
N GLY A 83 4.53 11.29 1.45
CA GLY A 83 4.92 12.60 0.94
C GLY A 83 6.42 12.72 0.75
N THR A 84 7.18 11.73 1.22
CA THR A 84 8.63 11.66 1.03
C THR A 84 8.92 11.07 -0.35
N GLU A 85 9.99 11.54 -0.99
CA GLU A 85 10.39 11.04 -2.30
C GLU A 85 10.68 9.54 -2.25
N GLU A 86 10.24 8.84 -3.28
CA GLU A 86 10.40 7.39 -3.36
C GLU A 86 11.85 6.94 -3.26
N ALA A 87 12.78 7.68 -3.85
CA ALA A 87 14.20 7.34 -3.81
C ALA A 87 14.72 7.27 -2.37
N VAL A 88 14.23 8.14 -1.50
CA VAL A 88 14.59 8.16 -0.08
C VAL A 88 13.97 6.98 0.65
N VAL A 89 12.69 6.72 0.39
CA VAL A 89 11.96 5.62 1.02
C VAL A 89 12.57 4.27 0.65
N ARG A 90 12.96 4.10 -0.61
CA ARG A 90 13.56 2.85 -1.11
C ARG A 90 14.87 2.49 -0.42
N GLN A 91 15.59 3.47 0.07
CA GLN A 91 16.82 3.22 0.83
C GLN A 91 16.52 2.54 2.17
N ALA A 92 15.36 2.82 2.74
CA ALA A 92 14.93 2.21 3.99
C ALA A 92 14.21 0.87 3.77
N PHE A 93 13.41 0.79 2.73
CA PHE A 93 12.63 -0.40 2.42
C PHE A 93 12.23 -0.36 0.94
N ASP A 94 12.57 -1.40 0.19
CA ASP A 94 12.29 -1.47 -1.24
C ASP A 94 11.36 -2.62 -1.63
N ASP A 95 10.94 -3.44 -0.68
CA ASP A 95 10.15 -4.66 -0.96
C ASP A 95 8.65 -4.42 -0.81
N TYR A 96 8.19 -3.27 -1.28
CA TYR A 96 6.77 -2.93 -1.39
C TYR A 96 6.27 -3.28 -2.79
N ASP A 97 4.95 -3.42 -2.92
CA ASP A 97 4.31 -3.74 -4.19
C ASP A 97 3.91 -2.49 -4.97
N ALA A 98 3.65 -1.41 -4.26
CA ALA A 98 3.33 -0.13 -4.88
C ALA A 98 3.68 1.02 -3.95
N PHE A 99 4.03 2.14 -4.56
CA PHE A 99 4.32 3.39 -3.87
C PHE A 99 3.37 4.46 -4.39
N VAL A 100 2.65 5.10 -3.48
CA VAL A 100 1.69 6.13 -3.83
C VAL A 100 2.14 7.44 -3.21
N SER A 101 2.51 8.39 -4.05
CA SER A 101 2.96 9.72 -3.61
C SER A 101 1.78 10.56 -3.17
N LYS A 102 1.94 11.28 -2.08
CA LYS A 102 0.95 12.25 -1.61
C LYS A 102 1.25 13.62 -2.20
N PRO A 103 0.27 14.38 -2.66
CA PRO A 103 -1.16 14.03 -2.74
C PRO A 103 -1.41 13.04 -3.88
N PHE A 104 -2.41 12.18 -3.70
CA PHE A 104 -2.72 11.15 -4.70
C PHE A 104 -4.16 11.27 -5.19
N ALA A 105 -4.39 10.73 -6.40
CA ALA A 105 -5.74 10.61 -6.92
C ALA A 105 -6.41 9.41 -6.27
N VAL A 106 -7.57 9.61 -5.66
CA VAL A 106 -8.30 8.56 -4.94
C VAL A 106 -8.59 7.37 -5.84
N GLU A 107 -9.07 7.64 -7.05
CA GLU A 107 -9.44 6.58 -7.99
C GLU A 107 -8.24 5.72 -8.39
N SER A 108 -7.09 6.34 -8.60
CA SER A 108 -5.86 5.62 -8.92
C SER A 108 -5.43 4.72 -7.78
N MET A 109 -5.51 5.23 -6.56
CA MET A 109 -5.16 4.46 -5.36
C MET A 109 -6.11 3.27 -5.20
N LEU A 110 -7.40 3.49 -5.34
CA LEU A 110 -8.39 2.41 -5.21
C LEU A 110 -8.22 1.35 -6.30
N SER A 111 -7.90 1.77 -7.52
CA SER A 111 -7.64 0.85 -8.63
C SER A 111 -6.43 -0.03 -8.35
N LEU A 112 -5.38 0.58 -7.80
CA LEU A 112 -4.16 -0.14 -7.45
C LEU A 112 -4.42 -1.16 -6.35
N VAL A 113 -5.17 -0.77 -5.32
CA VAL A 113 -5.57 -1.68 -4.24
C VAL A 113 -6.36 -2.86 -4.82
N ALA A 114 -7.34 -2.59 -5.69
CA ALA A 114 -8.14 -3.64 -6.29
C ALA A 114 -7.30 -4.63 -7.10
N LEU A 115 -6.33 -4.12 -7.85
CA LEU A 115 -5.42 -4.96 -8.63
C LEU A 115 -4.62 -5.88 -7.72
N LEU A 116 -4.03 -5.34 -6.66
CA LEU A 116 -3.18 -6.11 -5.76
C LEU A 116 -3.98 -7.11 -4.93
N VAL A 117 -5.19 -6.74 -4.50
CA VAL A 117 -6.05 -7.67 -3.77
C VAL A 117 -6.44 -8.86 -4.67
N ALA A 118 -6.73 -8.58 -5.94
CA ALA A 118 -7.14 -9.62 -6.89
C ALA A 118 -5.99 -10.53 -7.30
N ARG A 119 -4.80 -9.97 -7.50
CA ARG A 119 -3.67 -10.69 -8.09
C ARG A 119 -2.56 -11.07 -7.12
N GLY A 120 -2.59 -10.52 -5.90
CA GLY A 120 -1.50 -10.69 -4.95
C GLY A 120 -0.32 -9.80 -5.31
N ARG A 121 0.85 -10.13 -4.80
CA ARG A 121 2.04 -9.31 -4.99
C ARG A 121 2.40 -9.18 -6.47
N GLN A 122 2.67 -7.96 -6.91
CA GLN A 122 3.05 -7.62 -8.27
C GLN A 122 4.35 -6.82 -8.30
N LYS A 123 5.27 -7.14 -7.40
CA LYS A 123 6.50 -6.36 -7.23
C LYS A 123 7.25 -6.13 -8.54
N SER A 124 7.34 -7.15 -9.38
CA SER A 124 8.07 -7.06 -10.64
C SER A 124 7.37 -6.15 -11.65
N VAL A 125 6.07 -5.89 -11.49
CA VAL A 125 5.27 -5.07 -12.40
C VAL A 125 5.11 -3.66 -11.88
N LEU A 126 4.94 -3.50 -10.55
CA LEU A 126 4.56 -2.24 -9.93
C LEU A 126 5.70 -1.54 -9.20
N ALA A 127 6.86 -2.19 -9.04
CA ALA A 127 8.03 -1.55 -8.44
C ALA A 127 8.56 -0.49 -9.40
N THR A 128 8.77 0.71 -8.88
CA THR A 128 9.35 1.78 -9.68
C THR A 128 10.87 1.61 -9.71
N ASP A 129 11.40 1.49 -10.90
CA ASP A 129 12.83 1.47 -11.17
C ASP A 129 13.10 2.67 -12.09
N PRO A 130 13.96 3.61 -11.72
CA PRO A 130 14.22 4.78 -12.55
C PRO A 130 14.65 4.43 -13.97
N GLN A 131 15.26 3.27 -14.17
CA GLN A 131 15.67 2.81 -15.49
C GLN A 131 14.54 2.19 -16.29
N ARG A 132 13.42 1.90 -15.64
CA ARG A 132 12.26 1.28 -16.27
C ARG A 132 10.99 2.10 -16.11
N SER A 133 11.11 3.34 -15.67
CA SER A 133 9.95 4.14 -15.27
C SER A 133 8.89 4.22 -16.38
N ASP A 134 9.29 4.49 -17.61
CA ASP A 134 8.34 4.63 -18.72
C ASP A 134 7.65 3.32 -19.04
N GLU A 135 8.40 2.23 -19.07
CA GLU A 135 7.87 0.91 -19.34
C GLU A 135 6.94 0.44 -18.23
N MET A 136 7.32 0.70 -16.98
CA MET A 136 6.50 0.35 -15.83
C MET A 136 5.21 1.14 -15.81
N ASP A 137 5.28 2.45 -16.05
CA ASP A 137 4.09 3.27 -16.12
C ASP A 137 3.13 2.78 -17.20
N PHE A 138 3.66 2.42 -18.36
CA PHE A 138 2.86 1.89 -19.44
C PHE A 138 2.20 0.57 -19.04
N SER A 139 2.96 -0.34 -18.45
CA SER A 139 2.46 -1.64 -18.00
C SER A 139 1.36 -1.49 -16.96
N LEU A 140 1.57 -0.60 -15.99
CA LEU A 140 0.59 -0.33 -14.95
C LEU A 140 -0.70 0.23 -15.56
N ARG A 141 -0.58 1.18 -16.48
CA ARG A 141 -1.75 1.75 -17.16
C ARG A 141 -2.51 0.71 -17.96
N GLN A 142 -1.80 -0.23 -18.58
CA GLN A 142 -2.43 -1.33 -19.31
C GLN A 142 -3.23 -2.23 -18.37
N LEU A 143 -2.64 -2.57 -17.22
CA LEU A 143 -3.30 -3.42 -16.24
C LEU A 143 -4.54 -2.75 -15.63
N LEU A 144 -4.50 -1.42 -15.52
CA LEU A 144 -5.60 -0.65 -14.96
C LEU A 144 -6.54 -0.11 -16.04
N ARG A 145 -6.34 -0.54 -17.30
CA ARG A 145 -7.20 -0.10 -18.39
C ARG A 145 -8.63 -0.58 -18.15
N GLY A 146 -9.60 0.29 -18.37
CA GLY A 146 -10.99 0.02 -18.07
C GLY A 146 -11.43 0.64 -16.75
N ILE A 147 -10.47 1.10 -15.96
CA ILE A 147 -10.71 1.88 -14.74
C ILE A 147 -10.36 3.31 -15.12
N ASP A 148 -11.23 4.24 -14.77
CA ASP A 148 -11.03 5.66 -15.13
C ASP A 148 -9.89 6.24 -14.30
N ILE A 149 -8.67 6.17 -14.84
CA ILE A 149 -7.48 6.70 -14.20
C ILE A 149 -7.20 8.07 -14.79
N PRO A 150 -7.16 9.13 -13.95
CA PRO A 150 -6.84 10.46 -14.46
C PRO A 150 -5.46 10.47 -15.12
N PRO A 151 -5.30 11.16 -16.24
CA PRO A 151 -3.98 11.37 -16.82
C PRO A 151 -3.15 12.18 -15.82
N GLY A 152 -2.05 11.60 -15.42
CA GLY A 152 -1.34 12.22 -14.35
C GLY A 152 0.07 12.53 -14.57
#